data_c82f2d86b02f2454f6a6142cdeae6556
#
_entry.id   c82f2d86b02f2454f6a6142cdeae6556
#
_cell.length_a   1.000
_cell.length_b   1.000
_cell.length_c   1.000
_cell.angle_alpha   90.00
_cell.angle_beta   90.00
_cell.angle_gamma   90.00
#
_symmetry.space_group_name_H-M   'P 1'
#
loop_
_entity.id
_entity.type
_entity.pdbx_description
1 polymer ?
#
loop_
_entity_poly.entity_id
_entity_poly.type
_entity_poly.pdbx_seq_one_letter_code
_entity_poly.pdbx_strand_id
1 'polypeptide(L)'
;MLAAVAGPIAFPILTALIVTPLVGAVLVALLPKSRPEYPKMVALMASVATAAMSIWLMASFETSDAGFQFVSMHTWIDAWGISWHLGVDGISLFLVVLSGILFPLAILAVDPHHDEKPYLAWLLMLQAGVMGSFLSLDLFMFFVFFEIVLVPMYFLIAGWGYEKRVYAATKFFLYTMFGSAFMLVGLIATVAIASREIGYTTFDLVVIAEEADFAASTGRWLFFAFAIAFAVKVPIFPLHTWLPDAHTQAPTAGSVVLAGVMLKLGTYGLLRFGVYLFPEASYWSRNLWLTLAVIGIIYGAIAATMQTDLKRLVAYSSVAHLGFIVLGTFAFTTQAMTGGVIQM
;
A
#
# COMPACT_ATOMS: atom_id res chain seq x y z
N MET A 1 27.48 7.76 -6.77
CA MET A 1 27.66 9.12 -6.26
C MET A 1 26.57 10.00 -6.87
N LEU A 2 25.34 9.87 -6.38
CA LEU A 2 24.21 10.70 -6.82
C LEU A 2 24.33 12.02 -6.05
N ALA A 3 24.88 13.04 -6.71
CA ALA A 3 24.88 14.39 -6.19
C ALA A 3 23.42 14.86 -6.06
N ALA A 4 22.95 15.00 -4.83
CA ALA A 4 21.73 15.74 -4.56
C ALA A 4 21.93 17.15 -5.12
N VAL A 5 21.27 17.48 -6.21
CA VAL A 5 21.15 18.85 -6.68
C VAL A 5 20.32 19.56 -5.60
N ALA A 6 21.02 20.24 -4.68
CA ALA A 6 20.40 21.15 -3.74
C ALA A 6 19.89 22.36 -4.52
N GLY A 7 18.71 22.22 -5.11
CA GLY A 7 17.90 23.37 -5.55
C GLY A 7 17.42 24.19 -4.34
N PRO A 8 16.96 25.42 -4.54
CA PRO A 8 16.45 26.28 -3.47
C PRO A 8 15.40 25.50 -2.69
N ILE A 9 15.37 25.66 -1.34
CA ILE A 9 14.55 24.91 -0.36
C ILE A 9 13.22 24.51 -0.99
N ALA A 10 13.21 23.35 -1.65
CA ALA A 10 12.01 22.85 -2.30
C ALA A 10 11.06 22.41 -1.18
N PHE A 11 9.83 22.89 -1.23
CA PHE A 11 8.79 22.46 -0.29
C PHE A 11 8.76 20.92 -0.25
N PRO A 12 8.85 20.29 0.93
CA PRO A 12 8.95 18.82 1.04
C PRO A 12 7.61 18.19 0.73
N ILE A 13 7.21 18.21 -0.54
CA ILE A 13 5.88 17.82 -1.02
C ILE A 13 5.52 16.37 -0.62
N LEU A 14 6.47 15.43 -0.71
CA LEU A 14 6.20 14.03 -0.38
C LEU A 14 5.94 13.86 1.12
N THR A 15 6.70 14.54 1.98
CA THR A 15 6.43 14.58 3.42
C THR A 15 5.08 15.24 3.71
N ALA A 16 4.75 16.32 3.01
CA ALA A 16 3.46 17.01 3.18
C ALA A 16 2.27 16.13 2.81
N LEU A 17 2.38 15.29 1.76
CA LEU A 17 1.34 14.31 1.38
C LEU A 17 1.02 13.32 2.50
N ILE A 18 1.99 12.97 3.33
CA ILE A 18 1.82 12.07 4.48
C ILE A 18 1.31 12.83 5.71
N VAL A 19 1.93 13.96 6.01
CA VAL A 19 1.68 14.72 7.25
C VAL A 19 0.34 15.46 7.23
N THR A 20 -0.09 15.97 6.08
CA THR A 20 -1.36 16.73 5.99
C THR A 20 -2.58 15.91 6.44
N PRO A 21 -2.84 14.70 5.93
CA PRO A 21 -3.96 13.90 6.43
C PRO A 21 -3.75 13.44 7.89
N LEU A 22 -2.51 13.22 8.33
CA LEU A 22 -2.22 12.86 9.73
C LEU A 22 -2.57 14.01 10.68
N VAL A 23 -2.16 15.24 10.35
CA VAL A 23 -2.54 16.45 11.10
C VAL A 23 -4.06 16.63 11.06
N GLY A 24 -4.69 16.43 9.92
CA GLY A 24 -6.15 16.44 9.79
C GLY A 24 -6.82 15.44 10.72
N ALA A 25 -6.31 14.22 10.85
CA ALA A 25 -6.83 13.19 11.74
C ALA A 25 -6.75 13.64 13.21
N VAL A 26 -5.62 14.19 13.63
CA VAL A 26 -5.42 14.72 14.97
C VAL A 26 -6.36 15.90 15.24
N LEU A 27 -6.46 16.85 14.32
CA LEU A 27 -7.38 17.98 14.45
C LEU A 27 -8.83 17.52 14.59
N VAL A 28 -9.29 16.62 13.73
CA VAL A 28 -10.63 16.01 13.84
C VAL A 28 -10.82 15.35 15.19
N ALA A 29 -9.84 14.60 15.69
CA ALA A 29 -9.90 13.94 16.99
C ALA A 29 -10.00 14.92 18.17
N LEU A 30 -9.45 16.11 18.07
CA LEU A 30 -9.45 17.14 19.13
C LEU A 30 -10.67 18.06 19.07
N LEU A 31 -11.45 18.10 17.99
CA LEU A 31 -12.61 18.98 17.86
C LEU A 31 -13.65 18.71 18.96
N PRO A 32 -14.34 19.75 19.47
CA PRO A 32 -15.40 19.58 20.46
C PRO A 32 -16.64 18.92 19.83
N LYS A 33 -17.36 18.10 20.64
CA LYS A 33 -18.60 17.43 20.21
C LYS A 33 -19.78 18.38 19.99
N SER A 34 -19.67 19.65 20.42
CA SER A 34 -20.72 20.65 20.31
C SER A 34 -21.00 21.17 18.90
N ARG A 35 -20.10 20.89 17.96
CA ARG A 35 -20.17 21.35 16.56
C ARG A 35 -20.00 20.16 15.61
N PRO A 36 -21.06 19.42 15.32
CA PRO A 36 -20.99 18.17 14.56
C PRO A 36 -20.57 18.38 13.08
N GLU A 37 -20.76 19.57 12.52
CA GLU A 37 -20.39 19.90 11.15
C GLU A 37 -18.88 20.07 10.92
N TYR A 38 -18.11 20.44 11.97
CA TYR A 38 -16.67 20.73 11.84
C TYR A 38 -15.81 19.53 11.54
N PRO A 39 -16.02 18.33 12.10
CA PRO A 39 -15.22 17.15 11.80
C PRO A 39 -15.18 16.82 10.30
N LYS A 40 -16.35 16.82 9.63
CA LYS A 40 -16.44 16.54 8.18
C LYS A 40 -15.75 17.61 7.34
N MET A 41 -15.93 18.87 7.71
CA MET A 41 -15.30 20.01 7.02
C MET A 41 -13.77 19.94 7.14
N VAL A 42 -13.22 19.72 8.34
CA VAL A 42 -11.76 19.62 8.55
C VAL A 42 -11.19 18.38 7.83
N ALA A 43 -11.86 17.24 7.91
CA ALA A 43 -11.45 16.03 7.23
C ALA A 43 -11.43 16.23 5.71
N LEU A 44 -12.45 16.87 5.16
CA LEU A 44 -12.53 17.16 3.74
C LEU A 44 -11.44 18.15 3.30
N MET A 45 -11.20 19.21 4.08
CA MET A 45 -10.13 20.17 3.78
C MET A 45 -8.75 19.52 3.75
N ALA A 46 -8.41 18.69 4.76
CA ALA A 46 -7.14 17.97 4.81
C ALA A 46 -6.99 17.00 3.62
N SER A 47 -8.04 16.25 3.31
CA SER A 47 -8.00 15.27 2.23
C SER A 47 -7.98 15.94 0.84
N VAL A 48 -8.70 17.03 0.62
CA VAL A 48 -8.66 17.84 -0.63
C VAL A 48 -7.30 18.50 -0.79
N ALA A 49 -6.69 19.02 0.28
CA ALA A 49 -5.33 19.55 0.22
C ALA A 49 -4.33 18.46 -0.21
N THR A 50 -4.45 17.24 0.31
CA THR A 50 -3.65 16.08 -0.12
C THR A 50 -3.90 15.74 -1.60
N ALA A 51 -5.15 15.78 -2.06
CA ALA A 51 -5.50 15.58 -3.47
C ALA A 51 -4.86 16.64 -4.37
N ALA A 52 -4.96 17.92 -3.99
CA ALA A 52 -4.37 19.02 -4.75
C ALA A 52 -2.84 18.88 -4.86
N MET A 53 -2.17 18.51 -3.76
CA MET A 53 -0.72 18.24 -3.78
C MET A 53 -0.36 17.04 -4.66
N SER A 54 -1.15 15.96 -4.66
CA SER A 54 -0.90 14.81 -5.52
C SER A 54 -1.11 15.11 -7.02
N ILE A 55 -2.09 15.94 -7.35
CA ILE A 55 -2.32 16.42 -8.73
C ILE A 55 -1.17 17.36 -9.16
N TRP A 56 -0.73 18.24 -8.28
CA TRP A 56 0.42 19.10 -8.55
C TRP A 56 1.70 18.27 -8.78
N LEU A 57 1.90 17.22 -7.98
CA LEU A 57 3.02 16.28 -8.14
C LEU A 57 3.00 15.64 -9.54
N MET A 58 1.82 15.19 -9.99
CA MET A 58 1.65 14.62 -11.33
C MET A 58 1.93 15.63 -12.44
N ALA A 59 1.48 16.87 -12.28
CA ALA A 59 1.72 17.93 -13.27
C ALA A 59 3.18 18.36 -13.36
N SER A 60 3.95 18.16 -12.28
CA SER A 60 5.37 18.53 -12.18
C SER A 60 6.31 17.34 -12.42
N PHE A 61 5.76 16.15 -12.69
CA PHE A 61 6.55 14.93 -12.91
C PHE A 61 7.18 14.91 -14.31
N GLU A 62 8.47 14.65 -14.38
CA GLU A 62 9.21 14.59 -15.63
C GLU A 62 9.16 13.15 -16.21
N THR A 63 8.45 12.99 -17.33
CA THR A 63 8.23 11.66 -17.94
C THR A 63 9.43 11.11 -18.69
N SER A 64 10.44 11.94 -18.96
CA SER A 64 11.71 11.54 -19.62
C SER A 64 12.70 10.89 -18.65
N ASP A 65 12.54 11.11 -17.33
CA ASP A 65 13.38 10.53 -16.29
C ASP A 65 12.71 9.25 -15.73
N ALA A 66 13.40 8.12 -15.87
CA ALA A 66 12.94 6.82 -15.35
C ALA A 66 13.28 6.59 -13.87
N GLY A 67 14.05 7.50 -13.24
CA GLY A 67 14.47 7.42 -11.84
C GLY A 67 13.39 7.85 -10.86
N PHE A 68 13.74 7.81 -9.57
CA PHE A 68 12.90 8.39 -8.52
C PHE A 68 13.03 9.90 -8.52
N GLN A 69 11.91 10.59 -8.47
CA GLN A 69 11.83 12.05 -8.47
C GLN A 69 11.33 12.58 -7.12
N PHE A 70 11.53 13.89 -6.88
CA PHE A 70 11.18 14.58 -5.62
C PHE A 70 11.79 13.90 -4.39
N VAL A 71 12.94 13.23 -4.56
CA VAL A 71 13.59 12.47 -3.49
C VAL A 71 13.89 13.36 -2.31
N SER A 72 13.47 12.90 -1.14
CA SER A 72 13.76 13.55 0.16
C SER A 72 14.32 12.50 1.11
N MET A 73 15.55 12.70 1.59
CA MET A 73 16.23 11.78 2.48
C MET A 73 16.70 12.51 3.73
N HIS A 74 16.26 12.06 4.88
CA HIS A 74 16.66 12.56 6.19
C HIS A 74 16.92 11.37 7.12
N THR A 75 18.01 11.40 7.86
CA THR A 75 18.29 10.38 8.88
C THR A 75 17.22 10.42 9.96
N TRP A 76 16.60 9.27 10.23
CA TRP A 76 15.59 9.13 11.28
C TRP A 76 16.16 8.43 12.51
N ILE A 77 16.70 7.22 12.36
CA ILE A 77 17.33 6.45 13.44
C ILE A 77 18.73 6.06 12.97
N ASP A 78 19.70 6.94 13.21
CA ASP A 78 21.08 6.79 12.74
C ASP A 78 21.73 5.48 13.22
N ALA A 79 21.52 5.13 14.50
CA ALA A 79 22.08 3.92 15.11
C ALA A 79 21.72 2.61 14.38
N TRP A 80 20.62 2.61 13.62
CA TRP A 80 20.13 1.46 12.87
C TRP A 80 20.20 1.65 11.35
N GLY A 81 20.64 2.81 10.87
CA GLY A 81 20.68 3.11 9.45
C GLY A 81 19.29 3.29 8.82
N ILE A 82 18.28 3.67 9.61
CA ILE A 82 16.91 3.92 9.15
C ILE A 82 16.78 5.38 8.77
N SER A 83 16.22 5.63 7.59
CA SER A 83 16.06 6.98 7.03
C SER A 83 14.58 7.27 6.69
N TRP A 84 14.23 8.56 6.82
CA TRP A 84 13.03 9.10 6.21
C TRP A 84 13.35 9.34 4.73
N HIS A 85 13.29 8.26 3.93
CA HIS A 85 13.63 8.28 2.53
C HIS A 85 12.36 8.13 1.69
N LEU A 86 11.99 9.19 1.01
CA LEU A 86 10.81 9.27 0.16
C LEU A 86 11.22 9.53 -1.28
N GLY A 87 10.47 8.96 -2.21
CA GLY A 87 10.59 9.20 -3.64
C GLY A 87 9.37 8.73 -4.39
N VAL A 88 9.19 9.22 -5.60
CA VAL A 88 8.10 8.84 -6.50
C VAL A 88 8.64 8.51 -7.88
N ASP A 89 8.10 7.46 -8.48
CA ASP A 89 8.37 7.06 -9.86
C ASP A 89 7.07 6.91 -10.65
N GLY A 90 7.16 6.54 -11.92
CA GLY A 90 5.98 6.38 -12.78
C GLY A 90 4.95 5.36 -12.29
N ILE A 91 5.32 4.39 -11.44
CA ILE A 91 4.40 3.41 -10.86
C ILE A 91 3.68 4.01 -9.65
N SER A 92 4.45 4.52 -8.68
CA SER A 92 3.90 5.06 -7.44
C SER A 92 3.11 6.36 -7.66
N LEU A 93 3.47 7.18 -8.66
CA LEU A 93 2.79 8.43 -8.99
C LEU A 93 1.29 8.25 -9.18
N PHE A 94 0.88 7.32 -10.03
CA PHE A 94 -0.55 7.10 -10.32
C PHE A 94 -1.30 6.56 -9.09
N LEU A 95 -0.65 5.74 -8.26
CA LEU A 95 -1.24 5.23 -7.02
C LEU A 95 -1.40 6.33 -5.96
N VAL A 96 -0.44 7.25 -5.88
CA VAL A 96 -0.52 8.44 -5.02
C VAL A 96 -1.65 9.37 -5.47
N VAL A 97 -1.74 9.65 -6.77
CA VAL A 97 -2.82 10.50 -7.32
C VAL A 97 -4.19 9.86 -7.13
N LEU A 98 -4.31 8.56 -7.45
CA LEU A 98 -5.55 7.81 -7.22
C LEU A 98 -5.97 7.88 -5.74
N SER A 99 -5.03 7.67 -4.82
CA SER A 99 -5.29 7.77 -3.40
C SER A 99 -5.69 9.19 -3.00
N GLY A 100 -4.98 10.21 -3.52
CA GLY A 100 -5.31 11.61 -3.28
C GLY A 100 -6.74 11.96 -3.63
N ILE A 101 -7.23 11.48 -4.78
CA ILE A 101 -8.58 11.78 -5.28
C ILE A 101 -9.65 10.92 -4.59
N LEU A 102 -9.36 9.65 -4.32
CA LEU A 102 -10.35 8.71 -3.81
C LEU A 102 -10.80 9.02 -2.37
N PHE A 103 -9.88 9.46 -1.51
CA PHE A 103 -10.22 9.73 -0.11
C PHE A 103 -11.18 10.91 0.08
N PRO A 104 -11.01 12.10 -0.56
CA PRO A 104 -12.02 13.16 -0.48
C PRO A 104 -13.39 12.70 -0.99
N LEU A 105 -13.44 11.93 -2.08
CA LEU A 105 -14.70 11.37 -2.58
C LEU A 105 -15.33 10.39 -1.58
N ALA A 106 -14.53 9.55 -0.94
CA ALA A 106 -14.98 8.65 0.12
C ALA A 106 -15.53 9.43 1.32
N ILE A 107 -14.87 10.51 1.75
CA ILE A 107 -15.33 11.38 2.85
C ILE A 107 -16.63 12.09 2.49
N LEU A 108 -16.78 12.57 1.25
CA LEU A 108 -18.01 13.21 0.77
C LEU A 108 -19.20 12.25 0.77
N ALA A 109 -18.97 11.00 0.32
CA ALA A 109 -20.01 9.98 0.18
C ALA A 109 -20.45 9.36 1.52
N VAL A 110 -19.77 9.69 2.61
CA VAL A 110 -20.04 9.10 3.92
C VAL A 110 -21.13 9.86 4.67
N ASP A 111 -22.07 9.07 5.17
CA ASP A 111 -23.00 9.45 6.23
C ASP A 111 -23.02 8.32 7.27
N PRO A 112 -22.10 8.34 8.25
CA PRO A 112 -22.01 7.29 9.24
C PRO A 112 -23.21 7.37 10.17
N HIS A 113 -23.82 6.22 10.46
CA HIS A 113 -25.02 6.12 11.32
C HIS A 113 -24.75 6.52 12.78
N HIS A 114 -23.49 6.60 13.21
CA HIS A 114 -23.08 6.97 14.56
C HIS A 114 -21.60 7.40 14.58
N ASP A 115 -21.23 8.22 15.57
CA ASP A 115 -19.86 8.63 15.89
C ASP A 115 -19.01 9.03 14.66
N GLU A 116 -19.45 10.03 13.91
CA GLU A 116 -18.78 10.51 12.68
C GLU A 116 -17.33 10.95 12.92
N LYS A 117 -17.05 11.57 14.06
CA LYS A 117 -15.74 12.12 14.39
C LYS A 117 -14.63 11.06 14.41
N PRO A 118 -14.68 9.94 15.16
CA PRO A 118 -13.64 8.91 15.10
C PRO A 118 -13.60 8.21 13.75
N TYR A 119 -14.72 8.08 13.04
CA TYR A 119 -14.77 7.52 11.70
C TYR A 119 -13.90 8.31 10.70
N LEU A 120 -14.07 9.63 10.70
CA LEU A 120 -13.30 10.53 9.83
C LEU A 120 -11.82 10.58 10.21
N ALA A 121 -11.50 10.55 11.51
CA ALA A 121 -10.12 10.49 11.98
C ALA A 121 -9.42 9.20 11.50
N TRP A 122 -10.10 8.04 11.56
CA TRP A 122 -9.56 6.79 11.03
C TRP A 122 -9.37 6.82 9.51
N LEU A 123 -10.30 7.43 8.75
CA LEU A 123 -10.14 7.59 7.30
C LEU A 123 -8.91 8.43 6.95
N LEU A 124 -8.68 9.54 7.64
CA LEU A 124 -7.50 10.38 7.40
C LEU A 124 -6.19 9.69 7.81
N MET A 125 -6.19 8.95 8.92
CA MET A 125 -5.04 8.15 9.33
C MET A 125 -4.74 7.05 8.29
N LEU A 126 -5.78 6.44 7.73
CA LEU A 126 -5.65 5.47 6.64
C LEU A 126 -5.05 6.12 5.39
N GLN A 127 -5.49 7.34 5.03
CA GLN A 127 -4.92 8.10 3.90
C GLN A 127 -3.42 8.37 4.11
N ALA A 128 -3.02 8.80 5.31
CA ALA A 128 -1.61 9.03 5.64
C ALA A 128 -0.76 7.75 5.50
N GLY A 129 -1.26 6.62 6.04
CA GLY A 129 -0.58 5.33 5.94
C GLY A 129 -0.41 4.85 4.50
N VAL A 130 -1.44 5.01 3.69
CA VAL A 130 -1.41 4.68 2.25
C VAL A 130 -0.39 5.55 1.49
N MET A 131 -0.41 6.87 1.70
CA MET A 131 0.56 7.78 1.09
C MET A 131 1.99 7.42 1.49
N GLY A 132 2.22 7.16 2.78
CA GLY A 132 3.53 6.75 3.28
C GLY A 132 4.00 5.45 2.65
N SER A 133 3.12 4.46 2.48
CA SER A 133 3.48 3.18 1.86
C SER A 133 3.90 3.31 0.39
N PHE A 134 3.23 4.16 -0.40
CA PHE A 134 3.57 4.34 -1.82
C PHE A 134 4.80 5.22 -2.07
N LEU A 135 5.15 6.05 -1.09
CA LEU A 135 6.25 7.00 -1.22
C LEU A 135 7.55 6.51 -0.56
N SER A 136 7.50 5.49 0.31
CA SER A 136 8.66 5.01 1.07
C SER A 136 9.68 4.30 0.18
N LEU A 137 10.93 4.71 0.27
CA LEU A 137 12.11 4.06 -0.32
C LEU A 137 13.03 3.43 0.74
N ASP A 138 12.64 3.46 2.00
CA ASP A 138 13.28 2.77 3.11
C ASP A 138 12.41 1.56 3.50
N LEU A 139 13.03 0.38 3.66
CA LEU A 139 12.34 -0.88 3.93
C LEU A 139 11.57 -0.84 5.26
N PHE A 140 12.18 -0.27 6.31
CA PHE A 140 11.52 -0.19 7.63
C PHE A 140 10.37 0.80 7.61
N MET A 141 10.57 1.96 6.99
CA MET A 141 9.54 2.97 6.83
C MET A 141 8.34 2.43 6.03
N PHE A 142 8.60 1.72 4.93
CA PHE A 142 7.55 1.02 4.19
C PHE A 142 6.77 0.05 5.08
N PHE A 143 7.48 -0.80 5.84
CA PHE A 143 6.85 -1.75 6.74
C PHE A 143 5.95 -1.04 7.76
N VAL A 144 6.43 0.04 8.39
CA VAL A 144 5.66 0.81 9.37
C VAL A 144 4.37 1.36 8.75
N PHE A 145 4.43 1.99 7.58
CA PHE A 145 3.23 2.51 6.93
C PHE A 145 2.29 1.42 6.43
N PHE A 146 2.84 0.33 5.92
CA PHE A 146 2.07 -0.84 5.48
C PHE A 146 1.27 -1.47 6.63
N GLU A 147 1.82 -1.47 7.86
CA GLU A 147 1.15 -1.96 9.07
C GLU A 147 0.19 -0.92 9.67
N ILE A 148 0.57 0.36 9.68
CA ILE A 148 -0.30 1.44 10.16
C ILE A 148 -1.67 1.43 9.45
N VAL A 149 -1.71 1.08 8.16
CA VAL A 149 -2.96 0.98 7.37
C VAL A 149 -3.94 -0.07 7.93
N LEU A 150 -3.46 -1.12 8.60
CA LEU A 150 -4.32 -2.17 9.14
C LEU A 150 -5.20 -1.70 10.29
N VAL A 151 -4.65 -0.89 11.18
CA VAL A 151 -5.33 -0.45 12.41
C VAL A 151 -6.58 0.38 12.11
N PRO A 152 -6.50 1.46 11.30
CA PRO A 152 -7.69 2.23 10.90
C PRO A 152 -8.73 1.37 10.19
N MET A 153 -8.30 0.49 9.27
CA MET A 153 -9.25 -0.35 8.53
C MET A 153 -9.95 -1.36 9.44
N TYR A 154 -9.22 -1.95 10.41
CA TYR A 154 -9.84 -2.81 11.42
C TYR A 154 -10.96 -2.06 12.17
N PHE A 155 -10.67 -0.85 12.67
CA PHE A 155 -11.66 -0.06 13.41
C PHE A 155 -12.81 0.41 12.53
N LEU A 156 -12.56 0.78 11.28
CA LEU A 156 -13.60 1.14 10.32
C LEU A 156 -14.57 -0.02 10.07
N ILE A 157 -14.05 -1.24 9.89
CA ILE A 157 -14.89 -2.42 9.69
C ILE A 157 -15.60 -2.80 11.00
N ALA A 158 -14.88 -2.92 12.11
CA ALA A 158 -15.42 -3.40 13.38
C ALA A 158 -16.42 -2.41 14.02
N GLY A 159 -16.16 -1.09 13.86
CA GLY A 159 -17.00 -0.04 14.43
C GLY A 159 -18.25 0.25 13.60
N TRP A 160 -18.10 0.44 12.31
CA TRP A 160 -19.15 0.95 11.40
C TRP A 160 -19.60 -0.03 10.32
N GLY A 161 -19.13 -1.29 10.37
CA GLY A 161 -19.54 -2.33 9.47
C GLY A 161 -20.94 -2.90 9.74
N TYR A 162 -21.32 -3.89 8.92
CA TYR A 162 -22.62 -4.56 9.00
C TYR A 162 -22.66 -5.68 10.06
N GLU A 163 -23.61 -6.60 9.97
CA GLU A 163 -23.94 -7.58 11.02
C GLU A 163 -22.75 -8.42 11.52
N LYS A 164 -21.90 -8.93 10.61
CA LYS A 164 -20.75 -9.80 10.93
C LYS A 164 -19.43 -9.02 11.00
N ARG A 165 -19.49 -7.72 11.26
CA ARG A 165 -18.37 -6.77 11.22
C ARG A 165 -17.16 -7.18 12.06
N VAL A 166 -17.39 -7.64 13.30
CA VAL A 166 -16.29 -8.03 14.21
C VAL A 166 -15.54 -9.26 13.68
N TYR A 167 -16.28 -10.28 13.21
CA TYR A 167 -15.67 -11.46 12.60
C TYR A 167 -14.84 -11.09 11.36
N ALA A 168 -15.41 -10.29 10.48
CA ALA A 168 -14.75 -9.89 9.25
C ALA A 168 -13.50 -9.03 9.52
N ALA A 169 -13.59 -8.08 10.46
CA ALA A 169 -12.46 -7.25 10.87
C ALA A 169 -11.34 -8.09 11.51
N THR A 170 -11.67 -9.00 12.40
CA THR A 170 -10.70 -9.89 13.04
C THR A 170 -10.03 -10.81 12.03
N LYS A 171 -10.82 -11.40 11.12
CA LYS A 171 -10.28 -12.25 10.05
C LYS A 171 -9.33 -11.46 9.14
N PHE A 172 -9.73 -10.27 8.70
CA PHE A 172 -8.88 -9.37 7.92
C PHE A 172 -7.56 -9.06 8.63
N PHE A 173 -7.65 -8.65 9.91
CA PHE A 173 -6.48 -8.29 10.70
C PHE A 173 -5.52 -9.47 10.88
N LEU A 174 -6.03 -10.64 11.29
CA LEU A 174 -5.19 -11.82 11.53
C LEU A 174 -4.53 -12.33 10.25
N TYR A 175 -5.25 -12.35 9.12
CA TYR A 175 -4.67 -12.74 7.84
C TYR A 175 -3.53 -11.82 7.41
N THR A 176 -3.76 -10.51 7.47
CA THR A 176 -2.78 -9.53 7.02
C THR A 176 -1.59 -9.45 7.97
N MET A 177 -1.82 -9.47 9.29
CA MET A 177 -0.76 -9.48 10.29
C MET A 177 0.11 -10.74 10.21
N PHE A 178 -0.50 -11.91 9.94
CA PHE A 178 0.26 -13.15 9.73
C PHE A 178 1.20 -13.03 8.51
N GLY A 179 0.69 -12.49 7.40
CA GLY A 179 1.51 -12.25 6.22
C GLY A 179 2.67 -11.29 6.50
N SER A 180 2.39 -10.16 7.12
CA SER A 180 3.40 -9.13 7.39
C SER A 180 4.43 -9.53 8.45
N ALA A 181 4.13 -10.48 9.32
CA ALA A 181 5.12 -11.07 10.21
C ALA A 181 6.27 -11.75 9.43
N PHE A 182 5.97 -12.45 8.33
CA PHE A 182 7.00 -12.98 7.43
C PHE A 182 7.81 -11.87 6.78
N MET A 183 7.15 -10.79 6.34
CA MET A 183 7.82 -9.63 5.74
C MET A 183 8.77 -8.97 6.75
N LEU A 184 8.40 -8.84 8.01
CA LEU A 184 9.27 -8.29 9.06
C LEU A 184 10.54 -9.13 9.23
N VAL A 185 10.38 -10.45 9.32
CA VAL A 185 11.53 -11.37 9.41
C VAL A 185 12.40 -11.27 8.15
N GLY A 186 11.78 -11.26 6.96
CA GLY A 186 12.45 -11.10 5.68
C GLY A 186 13.22 -9.79 5.58
N LEU A 187 12.61 -8.69 6.02
CA LEU A 187 13.21 -7.36 6.05
C LEU A 187 14.46 -7.31 6.94
N ILE A 188 14.35 -7.80 8.20
CA ILE A 188 15.49 -7.84 9.13
C ILE A 188 16.61 -8.72 8.56
N ALA A 189 16.26 -9.88 8.00
CA ALA A 189 17.23 -10.78 7.39
C ALA A 189 17.90 -10.15 6.15
N THR A 190 17.14 -9.47 5.29
CA THR A 190 17.67 -8.77 4.12
C THR A 190 18.69 -7.72 4.52
N VAL A 191 18.34 -6.85 5.46
CA VAL A 191 19.25 -5.82 5.96
C VAL A 191 20.47 -6.41 6.63
N ALA A 192 20.32 -7.44 7.47
CA ALA A 192 21.44 -8.09 8.16
C ALA A 192 22.44 -8.76 7.20
N ILE A 193 21.96 -9.32 6.08
CA ILE A 193 22.82 -9.93 5.07
C ILE A 193 23.45 -8.86 4.19
N ALA A 194 22.66 -7.93 3.67
CA ALA A 194 23.15 -6.82 2.85
C ALA A 194 24.22 -5.99 3.59
N SER A 195 24.03 -5.71 4.89
CA SER A 195 24.99 -4.95 5.69
C SER A 195 26.37 -5.62 5.81
N ARG A 196 26.46 -6.95 5.70
CA ARG A 196 27.74 -7.68 5.71
C ARG A 196 28.48 -7.54 4.39
N GLU A 197 27.77 -7.38 3.29
CA GLU A 197 28.33 -7.24 1.95
C GLU A 197 28.69 -5.78 1.67
N ILE A 198 27.80 -4.86 2.00
CA ILE A 198 27.96 -3.41 1.78
C ILE A 198 28.96 -2.80 2.78
N GLY A 199 29.09 -3.38 4.01
CA GLY A 199 30.02 -2.92 5.04
C GLY A 199 29.42 -1.90 6.03
N TYR A 200 28.16 -1.52 5.88
CA TYR A 200 27.41 -0.66 6.82
C TYR A 200 25.93 -1.03 6.81
N THR A 201 25.23 -0.68 7.91
CA THR A 201 23.79 -0.98 8.03
C THR A 201 22.96 0.08 7.32
N THR A 202 22.11 -0.35 6.39
CA THR A 202 21.16 0.51 5.69
C THR A 202 19.84 -0.21 5.46
N PHE A 203 18.73 0.53 5.52
CA PHE A 203 17.39 0.10 5.13
C PHE A 203 16.98 0.70 3.78
N ASP A 204 17.87 1.44 3.14
CA ASP A 204 17.62 2.05 1.85
C ASP A 204 17.39 1.00 0.77
N LEU A 205 16.19 1.00 0.17
CA LEU A 205 15.79 0.06 -0.86
C LEU A 205 16.71 0.12 -2.09
N VAL A 206 17.07 1.35 -2.51
CA VAL A 206 17.86 1.57 -3.74
C VAL A 206 19.28 1.05 -3.53
N VAL A 207 19.90 1.42 -2.42
CA VAL A 207 21.25 0.98 -2.06
C VAL A 207 21.31 -0.55 -1.96
N ILE A 208 20.34 -1.18 -1.27
CA ILE A 208 20.33 -2.64 -1.14
C ILE A 208 20.14 -3.33 -2.49
N ALA A 209 19.27 -2.78 -3.36
CA ALA A 209 19.03 -3.36 -4.69
C ALA A 209 20.22 -3.22 -5.64
N GLU A 210 21.04 -2.16 -5.49
CA GLU A 210 22.18 -1.89 -6.37
C GLU A 210 23.49 -2.51 -5.88
N GLU A 211 23.70 -2.59 -4.55
CA GLU A 211 24.97 -2.96 -3.95
C GLU A 211 25.00 -4.35 -3.32
N ALA A 212 23.85 -4.94 -2.95
CA ALA A 212 23.83 -6.26 -2.32
C ALA A 212 23.67 -7.37 -3.37
N ASP A 213 24.55 -8.38 -3.30
CA ASP A 213 24.49 -9.57 -4.16
C ASP A 213 24.09 -10.80 -3.31
N PHE A 214 22.83 -11.14 -3.32
CA PHE A 214 22.31 -12.26 -2.54
C PHE A 214 22.58 -13.60 -3.24
N ALA A 215 23.23 -14.54 -2.56
CA ALA A 215 23.33 -15.91 -3.05
C ALA A 215 21.93 -16.43 -3.45
N ALA A 216 21.83 -17.16 -4.57
CA ALA A 216 20.56 -17.55 -5.17
C ALA A 216 19.57 -18.25 -4.22
N SER A 217 20.07 -19.13 -3.32
CA SER A 217 19.24 -19.78 -2.31
C SER A 217 18.72 -18.79 -1.26
N THR A 218 19.56 -17.89 -0.78
CA THR A 218 19.22 -16.85 0.19
C THR A 218 18.22 -15.87 -0.40
N GLY A 219 18.47 -15.36 -1.60
CA GLY A 219 17.57 -14.46 -2.31
C GLY A 219 16.16 -15.06 -2.50
N ARG A 220 16.05 -16.37 -2.77
CA ARG A 220 14.75 -17.07 -2.85
C ARG A 220 13.99 -17.05 -1.53
N TRP A 221 14.63 -17.36 -0.41
CA TRP A 221 13.98 -17.33 0.90
C TRP A 221 13.55 -15.93 1.31
N LEU A 222 14.42 -14.94 1.10
CA LEU A 222 14.10 -13.54 1.36
C LEU A 222 12.91 -13.07 0.50
N PHE A 223 12.95 -13.37 -0.81
CA PHE A 223 11.84 -13.08 -1.71
C PHE A 223 10.51 -13.67 -1.22
N PHE A 224 10.49 -14.97 -0.84
CA PHE A 224 9.26 -15.60 -0.37
C PHE A 224 8.75 -15.01 0.94
N ALA A 225 9.63 -14.56 1.83
CA ALA A 225 9.21 -13.88 3.05
C ALA A 225 8.43 -12.58 2.76
N PHE A 226 8.86 -11.78 1.78
CA PHE A 226 8.11 -10.62 1.30
C PHE A 226 6.88 -11.02 0.49
N ALA A 227 7.04 -11.96 -0.43
CA ALA A 227 6.00 -12.36 -1.36
C ALA A 227 4.78 -12.98 -0.67
N ILE A 228 4.93 -13.70 0.45
CA ILE A 228 3.83 -14.21 1.26
C ILE A 228 2.98 -13.06 1.81
N ALA A 229 3.61 -12.01 2.36
CA ALA A 229 2.90 -10.85 2.87
C ALA A 229 2.06 -10.17 1.77
N PHE A 230 2.69 -9.97 0.61
CA PHE A 230 2.01 -9.37 -0.52
C PHE A 230 0.95 -10.28 -1.13
N ALA A 231 1.18 -11.61 -1.18
CA ALA A 231 0.19 -12.59 -1.64
C ALA A 231 -1.08 -12.61 -0.76
N VAL A 232 -0.93 -12.44 0.55
CA VAL A 232 -2.05 -12.26 1.47
C VAL A 232 -2.77 -10.94 1.19
N LYS A 233 -2.04 -9.85 1.00
CA LYS A 233 -2.61 -8.51 0.78
C LYS A 233 -3.29 -8.37 -0.58
N VAL A 234 -2.72 -8.97 -1.66
CA VAL A 234 -3.27 -9.03 -3.04
C VAL A 234 -4.44 -10.03 -3.16
N PRO A 235 -4.86 -10.68 -2.14
CA PRO A 235 -5.59 -11.93 -1.97
C PRO A 235 -5.40 -12.94 -3.12
N ILE A 236 -4.15 -13.36 -3.34
CA ILE A 236 -3.84 -14.41 -4.32
C ILE A 236 -4.42 -15.74 -3.83
N PHE A 237 -4.98 -16.55 -4.76
CA PHE A 237 -5.45 -17.88 -4.40
C PHE A 237 -4.31 -18.74 -3.82
N PRO A 238 -4.49 -19.46 -2.68
CA PRO A 238 -5.71 -19.62 -1.88
C PRO A 238 -5.88 -18.62 -0.72
N LEU A 239 -5.03 -17.59 -0.61
CA LEU A 239 -4.96 -16.63 0.51
C LEU A 239 -6.03 -15.52 0.45
N HIS A 240 -7.04 -15.66 -0.41
CA HIS A 240 -8.03 -14.62 -0.72
C HIS A 240 -9.26 -14.59 0.21
N THR A 241 -9.44 -15.59 1.06
CA THR A 241 -10.72 -15.83 1.76
C THR A 241 -11.13 -14.74 2.76
N TRP A 242 -10.23 -13.86 3.14
CA TRP A 242 -10.52 -12.73 4.01
C TRP A 242 -11.22 -11.57 3.26
N LEU A 243 -10.94 -11.41 1.96
CA LEU A 243 -11.40 -10.25 1.18
C LEU A 243 -12.93 -10.22 1.01
N PRO A 244 -13.63 -11.30 0.60
CA PRO A 244 -15.09 -11.27 0.48
C PRO A 244 -15.78 -10.92 1.79
N ASP A 245 -15.29 -11.42 2.91
CA ASP A 245 -15.88 -11.13 4.22
C ASP A 245 -15.63 -9.68 4.65
N ALA A 246 -14.38 -9.21 4.55
CA ALA A 246 -14.02 -7.84 4.88
C ALA A 246 -14.76 -6.82 4.01
N HIS A 247 -14.78 -7.03 2.69
CA HIS A 247 -15.39 -6.12 1.72
C HIS A 247 -16.92 -6.05 1.90
N THR A 248 -17.57 -7.17 2.13
CA THR A 248 -19.03 -7.24 2.33
C THR A 248 -19.44 -6.56 3.62
N GLN A 249 -18.65 -6.72 4.68
CA GLN A 249 -18.98 -6.18 6.00
C GLN A 249 -18.48 -4.75 6.22
N ALA A 250 -17.52 -4.25 5.44
CA ALA A 250 -17.02 -2.89 5.59
C ALA A 250 -18.10 -1.83 5.25
N PRO A 251 -18.09 -0.66 5.90
CA PRO A 251 -18.90 0.49 5.50
C PRO A 251 -18.50 0.93 4.08
N THR A 252 -19.37 1.64 3.38
CA THR A 252 -19.18 1.97 1.94
C THR A 252 -17.83 2.64 1.67
N ALA A 253 -17.44 3.67 2.43
CA ALA A 253 -16.13 4.30 2.25
C ALA A 253 -14.96 3.36 2.55
N GLY A 254 -15.08 2.50 3.58
CA GLY A 254 -14.11 1.45 3.86
C GLY A 254 -13.95 0.47 2.69
N SER A 255 -15.08 0.04 2.09
CA SER A 255 -15.05 -0.83 0.90
C SER A 255 -14.40 -0.15 -0.30
N VAL A 256 -14.68 1.14 -0.55
CA VAL A 256 -14.09 1.93 -1.64
C VAL A 256 -12.57 2.03 -1.49
N VAL A 257 -12.09 2.38 -0.30
CA VAL A 257 -10.65 2.50 -0.04
C VAL A 257 -9.97 1.12 -0.04
N LEU A 258 -10.63 0.09 0.51
CA LEU A 258 -10.09 -1.28 0.51
C LEU A 258 -9.86 -1.77 -0.93
N ALA A 259 -10.88 -1.68 -1.78
CA ALA A 259 -10.79 -2.14 -3.16
C ALA A 259 -9.94 -1.21 -4.05
N GLY A 260 -10.09 0.10 -3.89
CA GLY A 260 -9.44 1.10 -4.75
C GLY A 260 -7.95 1.26 -4.49
N VAL A 261 -7.50 1.11 -3.24
CA VAL A 261 -6.13 1.46 -2.85
C VAL A 261 -5.43 0.38 -2.05
N MET A 262 -6.06 -0.18 -1.00
CA MET A 262 -5.35 -1.07 -0.08
C MET A 262 -4.88 -2.38 -0.73
N LEU A 263 -5.65 -2.93 -1.66
CA LEU A 263 -5.24 -4.11 -2.43
C LEU A 263 -4.02 -3.81 -3.30
N LYS A 264 -3.92 -2.58 -3.81
CA LYS A 264 -2.79 -2.12 -4.63
C LYS A 264 -1.49 -1.96 -3.84
N LEU A 265 -1.56 -1.78 -2.52
CA LEU A 265 -0.36 -1.84 -1.67
C LEU A 265 0.35 -3.20 -1.79
N GLY A 266 -0.41 -4.29 -1.93
CA GLY A 266 0.15 -5.62 -2.12
C GLY A 266 0.77 -5.80 -3.50
N THR A 267 0.10 -5.36 -4.57
CA THR A 267 0.65 -5.45 -5.95
C THR A 267 1.85 -4.52 -6.15
N TYR A 268 1.79 -3.31 -5.58
CA TYR A 268 2.94 -2.41 -5.53
C TYR A 268 4.11 -3.03 -4.76
N GLY A 269 3.82 -3.66 -3.62
CA GLY A 269 4.82 -4.36 -2.82
C GLY A 269 5.49 -5.51 -3.59
N LEU A 270 4.72 -6.30 -4.35
CA LEU A 270 5.28 -7.36 -5.22
C LEU A 270 6.23 -6.77 -6.27
N LEU A 271 5.88 -5.64 -6.89
CA LEU A 271 6.75 -4.98 -7.86
C LEU A 271 7.98 -4.38 -7.19
N ARG A 272 7.80 -3.60 -6.14
CA ARG A 272 8.84 -2.77 -5.53
C ARG A 272 9.78 -3.56 -4.59
N PHE A 273 9.25 -4.41 -3.76
CA PHE A 273 10.01 -5.17 -2.75
C PHE A 273 10.13 -6.66 -3.09
N GLY A 274 9.45 -7.12 -4.12
CA GLY A 274 9.60 -8.46 -4.66
C GLY A 274 10.50 -8.46 -5.89
N VAL A 275 9.97 -7.98 -7.02
CA VAL A 275 10.64 -8.07 -8.33
C VAL A 275 11.88 -7.17 -8.40
N TYR A 276 11.77 -5.92 -7.92
CA TYR A 276 12.90 -4.97 -7.98
C TYR A 276 14.03 -5.36 -7.04
N LEU A 277 13.73 -5.79 -5.81
CA LEU A 277 14.74 -6.14 -4.82
C LEU A 277 15.34 -7.54 -5.05
N PHE A 278 14.54 -8.49 -5.57
CA PHE A 278 14.96 -9.88 -5.79
C PHE A 278 14.62 -10.37 -7.21
N PRO A 279 15.21 -9.78 -8.27
CA PRO A 279 14.84 -10.09 -9.65
C PRO A 279 15.05 -11.56 -10.04
N GLU A 280 16.18 -12.16 -9.63
CA GLU A 280 16.48 -13.57 -9.91
C GLU A 280 15.51 -14.55 -9.24
N ALA A 281 15.19 -14.31 -7.97
CA ALA A 281 14.25 -15.14 -7.21
C ALA A 281 12.82 -15.01 -7.75
N SER A 282 12.43 -13.81 -8.16
CA SER A 282 11.14 -13.53 -8.81
C SER A 282 11.02 -14.29 -10.13
N TYR A 283 12.05 -14.22 -10.98
CA TYR A 283 12.08 -14.92 -12.25
C TYR A 283 12.09 -16.44 -12.07
N TRP A 284 12.86 -16.95 -11.11
CA TRP A 284 12.89 -18.39 -10.78
C TRP A 284 11.50 -18.91 -10.34
N SER A 285 10.77 -18.14 -9.55
CA SER A 285 9.46 -18.55 -9.03
C SER A 285 8.28 -18.19 -9.95
N ARG A 286 8.53 -17.58 -11.12
CA ARG A 286 7.49 -17.04 -12.03
C ARG A 286 6.37 -18.03 -12.34
N ASN A 287 6.72 -19.29 -12.61
CA ASN A 287 5.73 -20.32 -12.98
C ASN A 287 4.73 -20.59 -11.86
N LEU A 288 5.17 -20.53 -10.59
CA LEU A 288 4.28 -20.62 -9.43
C LEU A 288 3.27 -19.47 -9.44
N TRP A 289 3.77 -18.23 -9.57
CA TRP A 289 2.91 -17.02 -9.53
C TRP A 289 1.96 -16.96 -10.72
N LEU A 290 2.41 -17.31 -11.93
CA LEU A 290 1.56 -17.41 -13.11
C LEU A 290 0.45 -18.45 -12.92
N THR A 291 0.78 -19.61 -12.36
CA THR A 291 -0.22 -20.67 -12.09
C THR A 291 -1.26 -20.20 -11.07
N LEU A 292 -0.81 -19.61 -9.95
CA LEU A 292 -1.72 -19.09 -8.91
C LEU A 292 -2.58 -17.94 -9.45
N ALA A 293 -2.03 -17.08 -10.30
CA ALA A 293 -2.75 -16.00 -10.94
C ALA A 293 -3.88 -16.54 -11.85
N VAL A 294 -3.58 -17.51 -12.72
CA VAL A 294 -4.58 -18.12 -13.60
C VAL A 294 -5.67 -18.82 -12.80
N ILE A 295 -5.31 -19.58 -11.77
CA ILE A 295 -6.29 -20.20 -10.86
C ILE A 295 -7.16 -19.11 -10.20
N GLY A 296 -6.56 -18.04 -9.72
CA GLY A 296 -7.26 -16.91 -9.09
C GLY A 296 -8.23 -16.21 -10.05
N ILE A 297 -7.84 -16.01 -11.31
CA ILE A 297 -8.70 -15.43 -12.36
C ILE A 297 -9.93 -16.32 -12.59
N ILE A 298 -9.72 -17.60 -12.86
CA ILE A 298 -10.81 -18.53 -13.19
C ILE A 298 -11.72 -18.74 -11.97
N TYR A 299 -11.13 -19.04 -10.82
CA TYR A 299 -11.87 -19.24 -9.57
C TYR A 299 -12.64 -17.99 -9.17
N GLY A 300 -12.00 -16.82 -9.18
CA GLY A 300 -12.62 -15.55 -8.80
C GLY A 300 -13.79 -15.19 -9.71
N ALA A 301 -13.64 -15.38 -11.03
CA ALA A 301 -14.71 -15.13 -12.00
C ALA A 301 -15.93 -16.08 -11.79
N ILE A 302 -15.68 -17.39 -11.65
CA ILE A 302 -16.76 -18.36 -11.39
C ILE A 302 -17.44 -18.07 -10.05
N ALA A 303 -16.65 -17.82 -8.99
CA ALA A 303 -17.20 -17.51 -7.68
C ALA A 303 -18.03 -16.22 -7.70
N ALA A 304 -17.62 -15.19 -8.47
CA ALA A 304 -18.37 -13.95 -8.60
C ALA A 304 -19.76 -14.17 -9.23
N THR A 305 -19.87 -14.97 -10.28
CA THR A 305 -21.15 -15.24 -10.96
C THR A 305 -22.16 -15.99 -10.08
N MET A 306 -21.68 -16.68 -9.04
CA MET A 306 -22.51 -17.46 -8.12
C MET A 306 -22.99 -16.65 -6.89
N GLN A 307 -22.61 -15.37 -6.78
CA GLN A 307 -22.98 -14.56 -5.61
C GLN A 307 -24.36 -13.91 -5.79
N THR A 308 -25.14 -13.91 -4.73
CA THR A 308 -26.43 -13.20 -4.63
C THR A 308 -26.28 -11.79 -4.02
N ASP A 309 -25.20 -11.54 -3.28
CA ASP A 309 -24.88 -10.25 -2.67
C ASP A 309 -23.97 -9.45 -3.60
N LEU A 310 -24.37 -8.22 -3.94
CA LEU A 310 -23.65 -7.34 -4.88
C LEU A 310 -22.22 -7.00 -4.38
N LYS A 311 -22.05 -6.71 -3.09
CA LYS A 311 -20.73 -6.42 -2.54
C LYS A 311 -19.82 -7.65 -2.60
N ARG A 312 -20.36 -8.82 -2.36
CA ARG A 312 -19.64 -10.09 -2.42
C ARG A 312 -19.26 -10.46 -3.85
N LEU A 313 -20.15 -10.19 -4.82
CA LEU A 313 -19.85 -10.31 -6.25
C LEU A 313 -18.65 -9.43 -6.63
N VAL A 314 -18.67 -8.14 -6.25
CA VAL A 314 -17.56 -7.21 -6.52
C VAL A 314 -16.26 -7.66 -5.84
N ALA A 315 -16.33 -8.22 -4.63
CA ALA A 315 -15.15 -8.73 -3.94
C ALA A 315 -14.49 -9.92 -4.67
N TYR A 316 -15.27 -10.89 -5.15
CA TYR A 316 -14.72 -11.99 -5.95
C TYR A 316 -14.25 -11.56 -7.34
N SER A 317 -14.93 -10.60 -7.96
CA SER A 317 -14.46 -9.93 -9.18
C SER A 317 -13.09 -9.30 -8.95
N SER A 318 -12.88 -8.66 -7.80
CA SER A 318 -11.57 -8.09 -7.44
C SER A 318 -10.48 -9.16 -7.34
N VAL A 319 -10.78 -10.36 -6.81
CA VAL A 319 -9.81 -11.49 -6.81
C VAL A 319 -9.38 -11.85 -8.23
N ALA A 320 -10.32 -11.91 -9.18
CA ALA A 320 -10.00 -12.18 -10.59
C ALA A 320 -9.15 -11.06 -11.21
N HIS A 321 -9.51 -9.78 -11.00
CA HIS A 321 -8.76 -8.63 -11.53
C HIS A 321 -7.34 -8.56 -10.97
N LEU A 322 -7.15 -8.81 -9.68
CA LEU A 322 -5.83 -8.88 -9.07
C LEU A 322 -5.00 -10.06 -9.61
N GLY A 323 -5.65 -11.14 -10.00
CA GLY A 323 -5.00 -12.23 -10.73
C GLY A 323 -4.38 -11.76 -12.04
N PHE A 324 -5.04 -10.89 -12.82
CA PHE A 324 -4.46 -10.30 -14.04
C PHE A 324 -3.25 -9.41 -13.74
N ILE A 325 -3.26 -8.65 -12.64
CA ILE A 325 -2.11 -7.85 -12.24
C ILE A 325 -0.90 -8.74 -11.91
N VAL A 326 -1.10 -9.80 -11.13
CA VAL A 326 -0.05 -10.77 -10.79
C VAL A 326 0.47 -11.47 -12.05
N LEU A 327 -0.43 -11.87 -12.96
CA LEU A 327 -0.06 -12.46 -14.25
C LEU A 327 0.84 -11.49 -15.05
N GLY A 328 0.45 -10.22 -15.14
CA GLY A 328 1.23 -9.18 -15.82
C GLY A 328 2.60 -8.97 -15.20
N THR A 329 2.67 -8.93 -13.86
CA THR A 329 3.91 -8.74 -13.10
C THR A 329 4.91 -9.88 -13.34
N PHE A 330 4.48 -11.13 -13.31
CA PHE A 330 5.36 -12.31 -13.42
C PHE A 330 5.50 -12.87 -14.84
N ALA A 331 4.90 -12.26 -15.85
CA ALA A 331 5.16 -12.60 -17.24
C ALA A 331 6.52 -12.09 -17.74
N PHE A 332 7.14 -11.13 -17.05
CA PHE A 332 8.45 -10.55 -17.36
C PHE A 332 8.60 -10.05 -18.80
N THR A 333 7.53 -9.49 -19.36
CA THR A 333 7.57 -8.75 -20.61
C THR A 333 7.14 -7.31 -20.35
N THR A 334 7.72 -6.34 -21.06
CA THR A 334 7.39 -4.91 -20.90
C THR A 334 5.91 -4.65 -21.08
N GLN A 335 5.28 -5.26 -22.10
CA GLN A 335 3.85 -5.11 -22.35
C GLN A 335 2.99 -5.66 -21.21
N ALA A 336 3.34 -6.85 -20.68
CA ALA A 336 2.58 -7.45 -19.58
C ALA A 336 2.73 -6.67 -18.26
N MET A 337 3.95 -6.21 -17.94
CA MET A 337 4.18 -5.38 -16.77
C MET A 337 3.44 -4.05 -16.86
N THR A 338 3.51 -3.37 -18.01
CA THR A 338 2.75 -2.14 -18.25
C THR A 338 1.24 -2.38 -18.13
N GLY A 339 0.73 -3.47 -18.72
CA GLY A 339 -0.68 -3.86 -18.57
C GLY A 339 -1.06 -4.14 -17.12
N GLY A 340 -0.18 -4.80 -16.36
CA GLY A 340 -0.36 -5.04 -14.91
C GLY A 340 -0.44 -3.74 -14.10
N VAL A 341 0.43 -2.78 -14.39
CA VAL A 341 0.44 -1.46 -13.73
C VAL A 341 -0.82 -0.65 -14.09
N ILE A 342 -1.23 -0.65 -15.37
CA ILE A 342 -2.47 0.05 -15.80
C ILE A 342 -3.71 -0.58 -15.16
N GLN A 343 -3.70 -1.90 -14.93
CA GLN A 343 -4.80 -2.62 -14.28
C GLN A 343 -4.90 -2.32 -12.77
N MET A 344 -3.83 -1.81 -12.12
CA MET A 344 -3.88 -1.37 -10.73
C MET A 344 -4.81 -0.17 -10.55
#